data_94fbdda9928edad59ef0f7ce8c720350
#
_entry.id   94fbdda9928edad59ef0f7ce8c720350
#
_cell.length_a   1.000
_cell.length_b   1.000
_cell.length_c   1.000
_cell.angle_alpha   90.00
_cell.angle_beta   90.00
_cell.angle_gamma   90.00
#
_symmetry.space_group_name_H-M   'P 1'
#
loop_
_entity.id
_entity.type
_entity.pdbx_description
1 polymer ?
#
loop_
_entity_poly.entity_id
_entity_poly.type
_entity_poly.pdbx_seq_one_letter_code
_entity_poly.pdbx_strand_id
1 'polypeptide(L)'
;MASSKLTISRCILYIAIFVERAAAVDLVELLAVDCRPSNNFTAGSKYQNELNIVLNYLQRATPATGFAFEYVGEAKTGSGIYGRALCRGDISATECKTCIDAAITELRQNCTFRKVAGAWYEGCFVKYSNQDIYSKLDRGRYYVWREQNVSSPASAKMVVEFLNHLSDKAVTSPKLFSKGEVKVTQSSETRYGLVQCALDISAADCKTCFSELMCFFFFLKRSSCYTYMNLIIQDFSYIKGH
;
A
#
# COMPACT_ATOMS: atom_id res chain seq x y z
N MET A 1 -43.66 32.50 21.11
CA MET A 1 -43.17 31.13 21.39
C MET A 1 -42.76 30.34 20.15
N ALA A 2 -42.84 30.88 18.95
CA ALA A 2 -42.45 30.18 17.70
C ALA A 2 -41.00 30.40 17.28
N SER A 3 -40.28 31.37 17.86
CA SER A 3 -38.89 31.72 17.45
C SER A 3 -37.80 30.81 18.03
N SER A 4 -38.07 30.18 19.18
CA SER A 4 -37.07 29.33 19.88
C SER A 4 -36.84 27.95 19.22
N LYS A 5 -37.87 27.38 18.58
CA LYS A 5 -37.77 26.07 17.93
C LYS A 5 -37.01 26.09 16.61
N LEU A 6 -37.03 27.24 15.91
CA LEU A 6 -36.31 27.39 14.63
C LEU A 6 -34.78 27.55 14.80
N THR A 7 -34.39 28.15 15.93
CA THR A 7 -32.98 28.38 16.26
C THR A 7 -32.29 27.09 16.68
N ILE A 8 -32.95 26.24 17.43
CA ILE A 8 -32.42 24.92 17.86
C ILE A 8 -32.25 23.98 16.65
N SER A 9 -33.26 23.98 15.76
CA SER A 9 -33.17 23.17 14.52
C SER A 9 -31.98 23.58 13.60
N ARG A 10 -31.71 24.89 13.50
CA ARG A 10 -30.55 25.39 12.72
C ARG A 10 -29.23 25.07 13.38
N CYS A 11 -29.10 25.12 14.69
CA CYS A 11 -27.89 24.74 15.41
C CYS A 11 -27.60 23.24 15.29
N ILE A 12 -28.62 22.38 15.35
CA ILE A 12 -28.45 20.92 15.17
C ILE A 12 -28.03 20.61 13.74
N LEU A 13 -28.56 21.29 12.72
CA LEU A 13 -28.14 21.11 11.34
C LEU A 13 -26.69 21.56 11.10
N TYR A 14 -26.25 22.64 11.73
CA TYR A 14 -24.84 23.09 11.65
C TYR A 14 -23.88 22.15 12.35
N ILE A 15 -24.30 21.57 13.50
CA ILE A 15 -23.46 20.58 14.20
C ILE A 15 -23.37 19.27 13.40
N ALA A 16 -24.48 18.82 12.77
CA ALA A 16 -24.44 17.62 11.90
C ALA A 16 -23.54 17.80 10.67
N ILE A 17 -23.47 18.99 10.08
CA ILE A 17 -22.59 19.28 8.94
C ILE A 17 -21.10 19.37 9.36
N PHE A 18 -20.80 19.71 10.62
CA PHE A 18 -19.42 19.76 11.12
C PHE A 18 -18.89 18.42 11.64
N VAL A 19 -19.74 17.44 11.94
CA VAL A 19 -19.32 16.11 12.42
C VAL A 19 -18.95 15.15 11.27
N GLU A 20 -19.36 15.43 10.03
CA GLU A 20 -19.07 14.57 8.86
C GLU A 20 -17.73 14.87 8.16
N ARG A 21 -16.89 15.75 8.68
CA ARG A 21 -15.51 15.94 8.19
C ARG A 21 -14.48 15.43 9.18
N ALA A 22 -14.67 14.23 9.70
CA ALA A 22 -13.53 13.38 10.02
C ALA A 22 -12.92 12.99 8.65
N ALA A 23 -11.77 13.57 8.28
CA ALA A 23 -11.18 13.30 6.99
C ALA A 23 -10.95 11.79 6.90
N ALA A 24 -11.76 11.14 6.09
CA ALA A 24 -11.50 9.78 5.69
C ALA A 24 -10.12 9.78 4.99
N VAL A 25 -9.23 8.89 5.39
CA VAL A 25 -7.98 8.66 4.65
C VAL A 25 -8.38 8.36 3.22
N ASP A 26 -7.88 9.14 2.27
CA ASP A 26 -8.17 8.91 0.85
C ASP A 26 -7.40 7.67 0.39
N LEU A 27 -8.04 6.52 0.51
CA LEU A 27 -7.47 5.22 0.14
C LEU A 27 -7.11 5.12 -1.35
N VAL A 28 -7.58 6.05 -2.17
CA VAL A 28 -7.25 6.19 -3.60
C VAL A 28 -6.26 7.32 -3.87
N GLU A 29 -5.59 7.82 -2.86
CA GLU A 29 -4.44 8.70 -3.05
C GLU A 29 -3.30 7.92 -3.71
N LEU A 30 -2.85 8.41 -4.88
CA LEU A 30 -1.73 7.82 -5.62
C LEU A 30 -0.42 8.19 -4.94
N LEU A 31 0.31 7.20 -4.45
CA LEU A 31 1.61 7.38 -3.82
C LEU A 31 2.75 7.32 -4.84
N ALA A 32 2.69 6.37 -5.76
CA ALA A 32 3.72 6.17 -6.75
C ALA A 32 3.24 5.34 -7.95
N VAL A 33 3.89 5.61 -9.10
CA VAL A 33 3.77 4.81 -10.31
C VAL A 33 5.17 4.49 -10.84
N ASP A 34 5.43 3.24 -11.22
CA ASP A 34 6.65 2.82 -11.91
C ASP A 34 6.30 2.18 -13.26
N CYS A 35 6.58 2.87 -14.34
CA CYS A 35 6.41 2.39 -15.72
C CYS A 35 7.79 2.18 -16.33
N ARG A 36 8.38 0.99 -16.19
CA ARG A 36 9.75 0.73 -16.66
C ARG A 36 9.89 0.90 -18.17
N PRO A 37 10.76 1.81 -18.66
CA PRO A 37 10.83 2.16 -20.07
C PRO A 37 11.49 1.09 -20.95
N SER A 38 12.22 0.14 -20.36
CA SER A 38 13.13 -0.75 -21.08
C SER A 38 12.49 -1.93 -21.80
N ASN A 39 11.18 -2.19 -21.58
CA ASN A 39 10.48 -3.34 -22.17
C ASN A 39 9.07 -2.94 -22.59
N ASN A 40 8.88 -2.76 -23.90
CA ASN A 40 7.57 -2.42 -24.47
C ASN A 40 6.97 -3.61 -25.22
N PHE A 41 5.65 -3.61 -25.34
CA PHE A 41 4.90 -4.49 -26.25
C PHE A 41 4.20 -3.64 -27.32
N THR A 42 3.77 -4.31 -28.40
CA THR A 42 3.06 -3.65 -29.49
C THR A 42 1.56 -3.67 -29.23
N ALA A 43 0.87 -2.60 -29.61
CA ALA A 43 -0.59 -2.54 -29.58
C ALA A 43 -1.22 -3.69 -30.39
N GLY A 44 -2.30 -4.28 -29.88
CA GLY A 44 -2.97 -5.43 -30.50
C GLY A 44 -2.23 -6.77 -30.42
N SER A 45 -1.06 -6.81 -29.75
CA SER A 45 -0.27 -8.02 -29.61
C SER A 45 -0.92 -9.06 -28.66
N LYS A 46 -0.49 -10.32 -28.79
CA LYS A 46 -0.84 -11.39 -27.84
C LYS A 46 -0.56 -10.96 -26.38
N TYR A 47 0.59 -10.28 -26.16
CA TYR A 47 0.95 -9.77 -24.85
C TYR A 47 -0.10 -8.82 -24.27
N GLN A 48 -0.64 -7.90 -25.06
CA GLN A 48 -1.69 -6.98 -24.58
C GLN A 48 -2.95 -7.72 -24.17
N ASN A 49 -3.36 -8.74 -24.92
CA ASN A 49 -4.53 -9.55 -24.60
C ASN A 49 -4.33 -10.33 -23.30
N GLU A 50 -3.16 -10.94 -23.14
CA GLU A 50 -2.78 -11.67 -21.93
C GLU A 50 -2.68 -10.75 -20.70
N LEU A 51 -2.10 -9.54 -20.85
CA LEU A 51 -2.06 -8.53 -19.79
C LEU A 51 -3.47 -8.10 -19.36
N ASN A 52 -4.38 -7.94 -20.30
CA ASN A 52 -5.78 -7.63 -19.98
C ASN A 52 -6.45 -8.76 -19.17
N ILE A 53 -6.14 -10.03 -19.47
CA ILE A 53 -6.63 -11.17 -18.69
C ILE A 53 -6.11 -11.09 -17.25
N VAL A 54 -4.80 -10.88 -17.07
CA VAL A 54 -4.17 -10.72 -15.76
C VAL A 54 -4.82 -9.58 -14.97
N LEU A 55 -4.89 -8.38 -15.54
CA LEU A 55 -5.43 -7.21 -14.84
C LEU A 55 -6.92 -7.38 -14.49
N ASN A 56 -7.71 -7.97 -15.40
CA ASN A 56 -9.12 -8.24 -15.13
C ASN A 56 -9.32 -9.32 -14.04
N TYR A 57 -8.42 -10.30 -13.94
CA TYR A 57 -8.43 -11.27 -12.85
C TYR A 57 -8.13 -10.58 -11.52
N LEU A 58 -7.04 -9.82 -11.44
CA LEU A 58 -6.66 -9.08 -10.23
C LEU A 58 -7.78 -8.17 -9.74
N GLN A 59 -8.44 -7.45 -10.66
CA GLN A 59 -9.56 -6.56 -10.37
C GLN A 59 -10.72 -7.27 -9.69
N ARG A 60 -11.02 -8.50 -10.10
CA ARG A 60 -12.16 -9.27 -9.57
C ARG A 60 -11.82 -10.06 -8.33
N ALA A 61 -10.62 -10.64 -8.28
CA ALA A 61 -10.25 -11.58 -7.22
C ALA A 61 -9.74 -10.88 -5.96
N THR A 62 -8.97 -9.77 -6.09
CA THR A 62 -8.33 -9.13 -4.95
C THR A 62 -9.29 -8.67 -3.86
N PRO A 63 -10.46 -8.05 -4.15
CA PRO A 63 -11.34 -7.54 -3.10
C PRO A 63 -11.86 -8.58 -2.13
N ALA A 64 -12.03 -9.83 -2.57
CA ALA A 64 -12.60 -10.89 -1.74
C ALA A 64 -11.66 -11.35 -0.62
N THR A 65 -10.35 -11.36 -0.89
CA THR A 65 -9.32 -11.92 0.03
C THR A 65 -8.30 -10.88 0.48
N GLY A 66 -8.32 -9.69 -0.13
CA GLY A 66 -7.31 -8.65 0.04
C GLY A 66 -6.02 -8.89 -0.76
N PHE A 67 -5.89 -10.04 -1.44
CA PHE A 67 -4.72 -10.38 -2.25
C PHE A 67 -5.11 -11.25 -3.45
N ALA A 68 -4.48 -11.02 -4.59
CA ALA A 68 -4.55 -11.90 -5.75
C ALA A 68 -3.20 -11.96 -6.49
N PHE A 69 -2.95 -13.11 -7.07
CA PHE A 69 -1.84 -13.35 -7.98
C PHE A 69 -2.37 -14.08 -9.22
N GLU A 70 -1.88 -13.72 -10.40
CA GLU A 70 -2.25 -14.38 -11.64
C GLU A 70 -1.02 -14.50 -12.56
N TYR A 71 -1.00 -15.59 -13.31
CA TYR A 71 -0.02 -15.86 -14.34
C TYR A 71 -0.72 -16.30 -15.63
N VAL A 72 -0.39 -15.63 -16.73
CA VAL A 72 -0.87 -15.98 -18.07
C VAL A 72 0.30 -16.05 -19.04
N GLY A 73 0.37 -17.11 -19.83
CA GLY A 73 1.39 -17.30 -20.86
C GLY A 73 2.02 -18.69 -20.83
N GLU A 74 3.04 -18.89 -21.67
CA GLU A 74 3.75 -20.16 -21.79
C GLU A 74 5.05 -20.12 -20.98
N ALA A 75 5.11 -20.86 -19.89
CA ALA A 75 6.29 -20.93 -19.01
C ALA A 75 7.57 -21.39 -19.77
N LYS A 76 7.41 -22.21 -20.79
CA LYS A 76 8.53 -22.74 -21.59
C LYS A 76 9.19 -21.70 -22.51
N THR A 77 8.45 -20.67 -22.92
CA THR A 77 8.94 -19.65 -23.85
C THR A 77 9.42 -18.38 -23.15
N GLY A 78 9.24 -18.28 -21.83
CA GLY A 78 9.56 -17.08 -21.07
C GLY A 78 8.67 -15.86 -21.44
N SER A 79 7.55 -16.11 -22.13
CA SER A 79 6.63 -15.04 -22.60
C SER A 79 5.46 -14.78 -21.66
N GLY A 80 5.53 -15.26 -20.43
CA GLY A 80 4.45 -15.11 -19.47
C GLY A 80 4.35 -13.74 -18.85
N ILE A 81 3.16 -13.43 -18.33
CA ILE A 81 2.85 -12.23 -17.57
C ILE A 81 2.43 -12.66 -16.17
N TYR A 82 3.09 -12.11 -15.20
CA TYR A 82 2.83 -12.29 -13.79
C TYR A 82 2.22 -11.01 -13.24
N GLY A 83 1.12 -11.12 -12.54
CA GLY A 83 0.47 -10.00 -11.89
C GLY A 83 0.18 -10.29 -10.43
N ARG A 84 0.33 -9.30 -9.57
CA ARG A 84 -0.15 -9.36 -8.19
C ARG A 84 -0.80 -8.05 -7.77
N ALA A 85 -1.75 -8.17 -6.87
CA ALA A 85 -2.42 -7.06 -6.23
C ALA A 85 -2.63 -7.36 -4.75
N LEU A 86 -2.53 -6.33 -3.92
CA LEU A 86 -2.71 -6.41 -2.48
C LEU A 86 -3.44 -5.18 -2.00
N CYS A 87 -4.41 -5.37 -1.15
CA CYS A 87 -5.06 -4.31 -0.39
C CYS A 87 -4.50 -4.23 1.02
N ARG A 88 -4.52 -3.04 1.60
CA ARG A 88 -4.13 -2.82 2.98
C ARG A 88 -4.97 -3.70 3.92
N GLY A 89 -4.34 -4.32 4.89
CA GLY A 89 -4.95 -5.39 5.70
C GLY A 89 -6.13 -4.97 6.58
N ASP A 90 -6.35 -3.66 6.75
CA ASP A 90 -7.40 -3.08 7.60
C ASP A 90 -8.56 -2.43 6.84
N ILE A 91 -8.56 -2.47 5.51
CA ILE A 91 -9.66 -1.93 4.70
C ILE A 91 -10.70 -2.98 4.34
N SER A 92 -11.92 -2.54 4.07
CA SER A 92 -13.03 -3.40 3.65
C SER A 92 -12.88 -3.88 2.20
N ALA A 93 -13.64 -4.92 1.82
CA ALA A 93 -13.67 -5.41 0.44
C ALA A 93 -14.14 -4.34 -0.57
N THR A 94 -15.06 -3.46 -0.17
CA THR A 94 -15.54 -2.36 -1.01
C THR A 94 -14.46 -1.31 -1.23
N GLU A 95 -13.75 -0.89 -0.20
CA GLU A 95 -12.63 0.03 -0.28
C GLU A 95 -11.49 -0.56 -1.09
N CYS A 96 -11.16 -1.85 -0.86
CA CYS A 96 -10.19 -2.59 -1.64
C CYS A 96 -10.55 -2.56 -3.13
N LYS A 97 -11.82 -2.85 -3.47
CA LYS A 97 -12.28 -2.80 -4.87
C LYS A 97 -12.08 -1.42 -5.49
N THR A 98 -12.47 -0.37 -4.81
CA THR A 98 -12.33 1.01 -5.30
C THR A 98 -10.87 1.35 -5.57
N CYS A 99 -9.97 0.99 -4.64
CA CYS A 99 -8.54 1.22 -4.80
C CYS A 99 -7.93 0.41 -5.96
N ILE A 100 -8.25 -0.87 -6.07
CA ILE A 100 -7.75 -1.73 -7.17
C ILE A 100 -8.24 -1.23 -8.53
N ASP A 101 -9.50 -0.77 -8.63
CA ASP A 101 -10.04 -0.18 -9.85
C ASP A 101 -9.26 1.08 -10.26
N ALA A 102 -8.95 1.95 -9.31
CA ALA A 102 -8.12 3.14 -9.54
C ALA A 102 -6.70 2.77 -9.99
N ALA A 103 -6.05 1.83 -9.29
CA ALA A 103 -4.69 1.40 -9.61
C ALA A 103 -4.57 0.76 -11.00
N ILE A 104 -5.54 -0.07 -11.41
CA ILE A 104 -5.56 -0.67 -12.75
C ILE A 104 -5.83 0.39 -13.81
N THR A 105 -6.70 1.36 -13.54
CA THR A 105 -6.96 2.47 -14.45
C THR A 105 -5.70 3.29 -14.66
N GLU A 106 -4.98 3.62 -13.60
CA GLU A 106 -3.68 4.33 -13.65
C GLU A 106 -2.67 3.60 -14.53
N LEU A 107 -2.51 2.29 -14.33
CA LEU A 107 -1.57 1.47 -15.11
C LEU A 107 -1.92 1.44 -16.60
N ARG A 108 -3.22 1.38 -16.95
CA ARG A 108 -3.67 1.38 -18.33
C ARG A 108 -3.46 2.72 -19.04
N GLN A 109 -3.62 3.81 -18.32
CA GLN A 109 -3.53 5.17 -18.87
C GLN A 109 -2.07 5.64 -18.96
N ASN A 110 -1.30 5.46 -17.90
CA ASN A 110 0.01 6.08 -17.76
C ASN A 110 1.19 5.14 -18.02
N CYS A 111 0.99 3.80 -17.92
CA CYS A 111 2.01 2.81 -18.27
C CYS A 111 1.73 2.10 -19.61
N THR A 112 1.24 2.84 -20.59
CA THR A 112 0.87 2.31 -21.91
C THR A 112 2.02 1.55 -22.56
N PHE A 113 1.74 0.33 -23.03
CA PHE A 113 2.68 -0.58 -23.72
C PHE A 113 3.88 -1.07 -22.88
N ARG A 114 3.87 -0.88 -21.58
CA ARG A 114 4.96 -1.37 -20.71
C ARG A 114 4.78 -2.84 -20.35
N LYS A 115 5.86 -3.64 -20.40
CA LYS A 115 5.86 -5.04 -19.95
C LYS A 115 6.06 -5.19 -18.45
N VAL A 116 6.51 -4.13 -17.78
CA VAL A 116 6.68 -4.09 -16.33
C VAL A 116 6.16 -2.76 -15.82
N ALA A 117 5.17 -2.81 -14.95
CA ALA A 117 4.67 -1.63 -14.29
C ALA A 117 4.04 -1.94 -12.92
N GLY A 118 3.97 -0.91 -12.07
CA GLY A 118 3.30 -0.97 -10.79
C GLY A 118 2.74 0.39 -10.39
N ALA A 119 1.60 0.37 -9.72
CA ALA A 119 0.97 1.54 -9.12
C ALA A 119 0.71 1.28 -7.64
N TRP A 120 1.09 2.21 -6.78
CA TRP A 120 0.95 2.17 -5.33
C TRP A 120 0.03 3.28 -4.89
N TYR A 121 -0.98 2.90 -4.17
CA TYR A 121 -1.98 3.77 -3.58
C TYR A 121 -1.98 3.62 -2.06
N GLU A 122 -2.56 4.55 -1.35
CA GLU A 122 -2.67 4.49 0.12
C GLU A 122 -3.37 3.21 0.61
N GLY A 123 -4.37 2.73 -0.12
CA GLY A 123 -5.16 1.54 0.25
C GLY A 123 -4.73 0.24 -0.44
N CYS A 124 -3.92 0.28 -1.50
CA CYS A 124 -3.59 -0.93 -2.28
C CYS A 124 -2.40 -0.74 -3.21
N PHE A 125 -1.95 -1.85 -3.79
CA PHE A 125 -1.08 -1.78 -4.96
C PHE A 125 -1.44 -2.83 -6.01
N VAL A 126 -1.06 -2.54 -7.26
CA VAL A 126 -1.11 -3.48 -8.39
C VAL A 126 0.23 -3.44 -9.12
N LYS A 127 0.78 -4.61 -9.42
CA LYS A 127 2.01 -4.75 -10.20
C LYS A 127 1.91 -5.90 -11.17
N TYR A 128 2.49 -5.71 -12.37
CA TYR A 128 2.71 -6.79 -13.32
C TYR A 128 4.12 -6.77 -13.89
N SER A 129 4.57 -7.93 -14.37
CA SER A 129 5.91 -8.13 -14.92
C SER A 129 5.92 -9.28 -15.92
N ASN A 130 6.79 -9.19 -16.93
CA ASN A 130 7.13 -10.31 -17.80
C ASN A 130 8.19 -11.24 -17.19
N GLN A 131 8.65 -10.96 -15.99
CA GLN A 131 9.52 -11.83 -15.19
C GLN A 131 8.71 -12.40 -14.03
N ASP A 132 9.02 -13.64 -13.64
CA ASP A 132 8.40 -14.27 -12.51
C ASP A 132 8.65 -13.48 -11.23
N ILE A 133 7.56 -12.99 -10.63
CA ILE A 133 7.53 -12.23 -9.37
C ILE A 133 6.86 -13.01 -8.24
N TYR A 134 6.38 -14.24 -8.50
CA TYR A 134 5.69 -15.05 -7.50
C TYR A 134 6.65 -15.54 -6.42
N SER A 135 6.24 -15.38 -5.17
CA SER A 135 7.02 -15.79 -4.00
C SER A 135 8.47 -15.26 -3.98
N LYS A 136 8.71 -14.14 -4.64
CA LYS A 136 10.02 -13.50 -4.72
C LYS A 136 10.00 -12.14 -4.09
N LEU A 137 11.08 -11.85 -3.35
CA LEU A 137 11.34 -10.50 -2.87
C LEU A 137 11.55 -9.58 -4.09
N ASP A 138 10.78 -8.52 -4.14
CA ASP A 138 10.90 -7.53 -5.21
C ASP A 138 12.08 -6.60 -4.92
N ARG A 139 13.13 -6.72 -5.70
CA ARG A 139 14.35 -5.89 -5.60
C ARG A 139 14.31 -4.70 -6.55
N GLY A 140 13.14 -4.09 -6.72
CA GLY A 140 12.91 -2.95 -7.60
C GLY A 140 13.23 -1.57 -7.01
N ARG A 141 12.35 -0.61 -7.22
CA ARG A 141 12.44 0.75 -6.64
C ARG A 141 11.62 0.81 -5.36
N TYR A 142 11.98 1.71 -4.44
CA TYR A 142 11.24 2.00 -3.24
C TYR A 142 10.94 3.49 -3.17
N TYR A 143 9.85 3.81 -2.49
CA TYR A 143 9.42 5.17 -2.25
C TYR A 143 9.41 5.41 -0.75
N VAL A 144 10.04 6.50 -0.33
CA VAL A 144 10.11 6.91 1.07
C VAL A 144 9.47 8.28 1.18
N TRP A 145 8.37 8.33 1.90
CA TRP A 145 7.72 9.60 2.24
C TRP A 145 8.15 10.03 3.64
N ARG A 146 8.56 11.28 3.77
CA ARG A 146 8.87 11.90 5.05
C ARG A 146 8.12 13.21 5.14
N GLU A 147 7.10 13.28 5.97
CA GLU A 147 6.43 14.55 6.25
C GLU A 147 7.17 15.38 7.29
N GLN A 148 7.92 14.74 8.20
CA GLN A 148 8.68 15.44 9.23
C GLN A 148 10.06 14.81 9.43
N ASN A 149 11.05 15.64 9.68
CA ASN A 149 12.37 15.18 10.10
C ASN A 149 12.28 14.59 11.52
N VAL A 150 12.85 13.41 11.71
CA VAL A 150 13.05 12.83 13.04
C VAL A 150 14.07 13.74 13.75
N SER A 151 13.61 14.54 14.69
CA SER A 151 14.34 15.68 15.24
C SER A 151 15.49 15.31 16.18
N SER A 152 15.60 14.03 16.59
CA SER A 152 16.67 13.59 17.49
C SER A 152 17.03 12.10 17.30
N PRO A 153 18.27 11.69 17.63
CA PRO A 153 18.67 10.28 17.63
C PRO A 153 17.80 9.39 18.54
N ALA A 154 17.31 9.93 19.65
CA ALA A 154 16.41 9.21 20.56
C ALA A 154 15.05 8.92 19.90
N SER A 155 14.48 9.89 19.20
CA SER A 155 13.24 9.69 18.43
C SER A 155 13.44 8.69 17.29
N ALA A 156 14.58 8.69 16.62
CA ALA A 156 14.92 7.71 15.60
C ALA A 156 14.96 6.29 16.17
N LYS A 157 15.62 6.09 17.30
CA LYS A 157 15.69 4.79 17.98
C LYS A 157 14.31 4.26 18.36
N MET A 158 13.47 5.12 18.93
CA MET A 158 12.10 4.76 19.32
C MET A 158 11.27 4.31 18.09
N VAL A 159 11.38 5.02 16.96
CA VAL A 159 10.69 4.63 15.73
C VAL A 159 11.17 3.27 15.23
N VAL A 160 12.48 2.98 15.27
CA VAL A 160 13.03 1.65 14.91
C VAL A 160 12.45 0.56 15.78
N GLU A 161 12.48 0.74 17.09
CA GLU A 161 11.99 -0.24 18.07
C GLU A 161 10.49 -0.50 17.85
N PHE A 162 9.73 0.56 17.61
CA PHE A 162 8.31 0.47 17.31
C PHE A 162 8.03 -0.32 16.00
N LEU A 163 8.73 0.01 14.92
CA LEU A 163 8.57 -0.68 13.65
C LEU A 163 9.06 -2.14 13.68
N ASN A 164 10.12 -2.43 14.42
CA ASN A 164 10.55 -3.80 14.65
C ASN A 164 9.46 -4.60 15.39
N HIS A 165 8.83 -4.02 16.40
CA HIS A 165 7.72 -4.64 17.10
C HIS A 165 6.52 -4.91 16.19
N LEU A 166 6.15 -3.94 15.31
CA LEU A 166 5.10 -4.15 14.31
C LEU A 166 5.49 -5.25 13.31
N SER A 167 6.76 -5.30 12.91
CA SER A 167 7.27 -6.33 11.99
C SER A 167 7.17 -7.73 12.60
N ASP A 168 7.50 -7.88 13.88
CA ASP A 168 7.37 -9.15 14.62
C ASP A 168 5.91 -9.62 14.70
N LYS A 169 4.99 -8.69 14.90
CA LYS A 169 3.55 -8.97 14.87
C LYS A 169 3.05 -9.31 13.45
N ALA A 170 3.50 -8.58 12.44
CA ALA A 170 3.07 -8.80 11.06
C ALA A 170 3.40 -10.20 10.57
N VAL A 171 4.64 -10.70 10.82
CA VAL A 171 5.07 -12.02 10.34
C VAL A 171 4.33 -13.20 11.00
N THR A 172 3.67 -12.97 12.13
CA THR A 172 2.81 -13.96 12.79
C THR A 172 1.32 -13.81 12.43
N SER A 173 0.96 -12.73 11.72
CA SER A 173 -0.40 -12.46 11.28
C SER A 173 -0.72 -13.20 9.98
N PRO A 174 -1.94 -13.78 9.83
CA PRO A 174 -2.35 -14.42 8.58
C PRO A 174 -2.33 -13.50 7.35
N LYS A 175 -2.46 -12.18 7.56
CA LYS A 175 -2.40 -11.17 6.50
C LYS A 175 -1.00 -10.57 6.32
N LEU A 176 0.02 -11.09 7.01
CA LEU A 176 1.36 -10.49 7.09
C LEU A 176 1.29 -8.97 7.33
N PHE A 177 0.37 -8.54 8.17
CA PHE A 177 -0.01 -7.17 8.42
C PHE A 177 -0.03 -6.86 9.92
N SER A 178 0.46 -5.68 10.29
CA SER A 178 0.32 -5.13 11.63
C SER A 178 0.26 -3.61 11.58
N LYS A 179 -0.52 -3.00 12.47
CA LYS A 179 -0.54 -1.56 12.72
C LYS A 179 -0.51 -1.28 14.21
N GLY A 180 -0.11 -0.07 14.56
CA GLY A 180 -0.07 0.35 15.97
C GLY A 180 0.28 1.81 16.14
N GLU A 181 0.36 2.22 17.39
CA GLU A 181 0.74 3.57 17.77
C GLU A 181 1.79 3.57 18.87
N VAL A 182 2.60 4.62 18.94
CA VAL A 182 3.56 4.88 20.01
C VAL A 182 3.53 6.35 20.39
N LYS A 183 3.54 6.63 21.70
CA LYS A 183 3.64 7.99 22.21
C LYS A 183 5.10 8.44 22.25
N VAL A 184 5.36 9.62 21.74
CA VAL A 184 6.70 10.23 21.82
C VAL A 184 6.93 10.75 23.24
N THR A 185 7.93 10.21 23.93
CA THR A 185 8.17 10.47 25.37
C THR A 185 8.48 11.92 25.71
N GLN A 186 8.84 12.75 24.74
CA GLN A 186 9.22 14.17 24.94
C GLN A 186 8.22 15.17 24.36
N SER A 187 7.12 14.69 23.78
CA SER A 187 6.03 15.50 23.25
C SER A 187 4.71 14.80 23.50
N SER A 188 3.60 15.52 23.44
CA SER A 188 2.25 14.90 23.50
C SER A 188 1.86 14.18 22.20
N GLU A 189 2.79 14.07 21.25
CA GLU A 189 2.55 13.49 19.93
C GLU A 189 2.43 11.97 19.99
N THR A 190 1.47 11.42 19.24
CA THR A 190 1.33 9.99 19.00
C THR A 190 1.79 9.71 17.56
N ARG A 191 2.67 8.73 17.39
CA ARG A 191 3.10 8.24 16.07
C ARG A 191 2.37 6.95 15.76
N TYR A 192 1.90 6.83 14.53
CA TYR A 192 1.22 5.64 14.02
C TYR A 192 2.11 4.95 13.01
N GLY A 193 2.04 3.64 12.95
CA GLY A 193 2.82 2.85 12.02
C GLY A 193 2.02 1.67 11.50
N LEU A 194 2.33 1.27 10.26
CA LEU A 194 1.74 0.14 9.60
C LEU A 194 2.84 -0.61 8.82
N VAL A 195 2.82 -1.92 8.89
CA VAL A 195 3.71 -2.80 8.11
C VAL A 195 2.90 -3.93 7.49
N GLN A 196 3.19 -4.24 6.23
CA GLN A 196 2.52 -5.32 5.51
C GLN A 196 3.44 -5.92 4.46
N CYS A 197 3.36 -7.22 4.27
CA CYS A 197 4.01 -7.94 3.17
C CYS A 197 2.96 -8.50 2.20
N ALA A 198 3.39 -8.76 0.96
CA ALA A 198 2.57 -9.50 0.01
C ALA A 198 2.38 -10.95 0.50
N LEU A 199 1.19 -11.52 0.28
CA LEU A 199 0.82 -12.82 0.86
C LEU A 199 1.43 -14.02 0.12
N ASP A 200 2.11 -13.79 -0.98
CA ASP A 200 2.83 -14.83 -1.74
C ASP A 200 4.27 -15.06 -1.25
N ILE A 201 4.76 -14.28 -0.28
CA ILE A 201 6.09 -14.52 0.30
C ILE A 201 6.01 -15.21 1.68
N SER A 202 7.10 -15.84 2.08
CA SER A 202 7.19 -16.47 3.39
C SER A 202 7.29 -15.43 4.52
N ALA A 203 6.88 -15.82 5.74
CA ALA A 203 7.07 -15.00 6.94
C ALA A 203 8.56 -14.67 7.18
N ALA A 204 9.47 -15.59 6.85
CA ALA A 204 10.90 -15.41 6.95
C ALA A 204 11.42 -14.36 5.97
N ASP A 205 10.98 -14.41 4.70
CA ASP A 205 11.32 -13.40 3.69
C ASP A 205 10.74 -12.04 4.04
N CYS A 206 9.50 -12.00 4.53
CA CYS A 206 8.86 -10.79 5.04
C CYS A 206 9.69 -10.16 6.17
N LYS A 207 10.15 -10.95 7.15
CA LYS A 207 11.02 -10.46 8.24
C LYS A 207 12.37 -9.95 7.74
N THR A 208 12.98 -10.67 6.80
CA THR A 208 14.24 -10.25 6.16
C THR A 208 14.08 -8.90 5.49
N CYS A 209 12.99 -8.72 4.72
CA CYS A 209 12.70 -7.47 4.05
C CYS A 209 12.54 -6.31 5.03
N PHE A 210 11.80 -6.48 6.12
CA PHE A 210 11.68 -5.45 7.15
C PHE A 210 13.03 -5.08 7.77
N SER A 211 13.88 -6.06 8.06
CA SER A 211 15.20 -5.82 8.63
C SER A 211 16.10 -5.03 7.67
N GLU A 212 16.10 -5.36 6.38
CA GLU A 212 16.87 -4.63 5.36
C GLU A 212 16.39 -3.18 5.21
N LEU A 213 15.06 -2.95 5.25
CA LEU A 213 14.49 -1.60 5.16
C LEU A 213 14.83 -0.76 6.38
N MET A 214 14.81 -1.32 7.60
CA MET A 214 15.24 -0.61 8.81
C MET A 214 16.71 -0.20 8.71
N CYS A 215 17.58 -1.07 8.22
CA CYS A 215 19.00 -0.74 7.98
C CYS A 215 19.15 0.42 6.98
N PHE A 216 18.32 0.47 5.93
CA PHE A 216 18.35 1.55 4.96
C PHE A 216 17.95 2.90 5.58
N PHE A 217 16.88 2.94 6.37
CA PHE A 217 16.40 4.17 7.00
C PHE A 217 17.44 4.84 7.90
N PHE A 218 18.29 4.05 8.58
CA PHE A 218 19.19 4.57 9.60
C PHE A 218 20.65 4.70 9.17
N PHE A 219 21.10 3.91 8.19
CA PHE A 219 22.51 3.86 7.81
C PHE A 219 22.81 4.33 6.38
N LEU A 220 21.82 4.81 5.63
CA LEU A 220 21.96 5.22 4.22
C LEU A 220 22.66 4.16 3.34
N LYS A 221 22.65 2.89 3.76
CA LYS A 221 23.16 1.79 2.94
C LYS A 221 22.12 1.34 1.95
N ARG A 222 22.55 1.10 0.71
CA ARG A 222 21.73 0.58 -0.38
C ARG A 222 21.12 -0.76 0.03
N SER A 223 19.86 -0.77 0.43
CA SER A 223 19.10 -1.99 0.64
C SER A 223 18.51 -2.45 -0.68
N SER A 224 18.42 -3.75 -0.88
CA SER A 224 17.95 -4.36 -2.13
C SER A 224 16.65 -5.14 -1.98
N CYS A 225 15.92 -4.95 -0.89
CA CYS A 225 14.69 -5.70 -0.65
C CYS A 225 13.45 -4.83 -0.84
N TYR A 226 12.54 -5.33 -1.67
CA TYR A 226 11.26 -4.68 -1.95
C TYR A 226 10.15 -5.72 -1.94
N THR A 227 9.62 -5.94 -0.79
CA THR A 227 8.25 -6.34 -0.66
C THR A 227 7.45 -5.07 -0.51
N TYR A 228 6.21 -5.05 -1.00
CA TYR A 228 5.33 -3.93 -0.79
C TYR A 228 5.25 -3.64 0.72
N MET A 229 5.91 -2.60 1.13
CA MET A 229 5.87 -2.10 2.48
C MET A 229 5.41 -0.66 2.39
N ASN A 230 4.16 -0.43 2.70
CA ASN A 230 3.73 0.89 3.13
C ASN A 230 4.27 1.08 4.55
N LEU A 231 5.46 1.64 4.66
CA LEU A 231 5.92 2.19 5.91
C LEU A 231 5.37 3.61 6.00
N ILE A 232 4.12 3.72 6.39
CA ILE A 232 3.49 4.99 6.66
C ILE A 232 3.86 5.36 8.09
N ILE A 233 4.90 6.17 8.25
CA ILE A 233 5.12 6.93 9.47
C ILE A 233 4.40 8.25 9.26
N GLN A 234 3.10 8.26 9.46
CA GLN A 234 2.30 9.47 9.43
C GLN A 234 1.98 9.89 10.86
N ASP A 235 1.97 11.19 11.05
CA ASP A 235 1.37 11.83 12.22
C ASP A 235 -0.17 11.82 12.01
N PHE A 236 -0.74 10.64 12.19
CA PHE A 236 -2.19 10.49 12.11
C PHE A 236 -2.83 10.91 13.42
N SER A 237 -2.96 12.21 13.65
CA SER A 237 -4.01 12.73 14.57
C SER A 237 -5.42 12.33 14.12
N TYR A 238 -5.52 11.54 13.06
CA TYR A 238 -6.72 11.26 12.27
C TYR A 238 -7.32 9.86 12.40
N ILE A 239 -6.64 8.88 13.01
CA ILE A 239 -7.18 7.51 13.16
C ILE A 239 -7.79 7.33 14.58
N LYS A 240 -8.52 8.31 15.07
CA LYS A 240 -9.44 8.11 16.19
C LYS A 240 -10.86 7.97 15.64
N GLY A 241 -11.20 6.75 15.25
CA GLY A 241 -12.59 6.44 14.93
C GLY A 241 -12.75 5.20 14.06
N HIS A 242 -12.48 4.04 14.62
CA HIS A 242 -13.24 2.78 14.47
C HIS A 242 -12.58 1.69 15.28
#